data_f7ec242dc57535831edcdcb0126a2dd1
#
_entry.id   f7ec242dc57535831edcdcb0126a2dd1
#
_cell.length_a   1.000
_cell.length_b   1.000
_cell.length_c   1.000
_cell.angle_alpha   90.00
_cell.angle_beta   90.00
_cell.angle_gamma   90.00
#
_symmetry.space_group_name_H-M   'P 1'
#
loop_
_entity.id
_entity.type
_entity.pdbx_description
1 polymer ?
#
loop_
_entity_poly.entity_id
_entity_poly.type
_entity_poly.pdbx_seq_one_letter_code
_entity_poly.pdbx_strand_id
1 'polypeptide(L)'
;TWSGPSDHSSAVAFSWDSESLYIGLVVTDDTHQNGGSGWNGDSVQMVFANAAQDTVTHLYNYGLSEAGDLVIMNEKGPGGTEASITRDEDTTTTLYELKFPAASLGLEAFETGMSIGVGVCVNDGDTEEGQGGQKGWSGWGPYAAVYGKTASATGLVTLVGEAPGGDLTLSDEDMTYDAQGATIVLDGDASDWSDLEFKSQIPFEKGGELVLSLIHI
;
A
#
# COMPACT_ATOMS: atom_id res chain seq x y z
N THR A 1 10.34 10.93 -16.67
CA THR A 1 9.63 9.88 -17.45
C THR A 1 9.97 8.53 -16.82
N TRP A 2 8.99 7.70 -16.52
CA TRP A 2 9.22 6.35 -16.00
C TRP A 2 10.06 5.51 -16.99
N SER A 3 11.12 4.89 -16.49
CA SER A 3 12.09 4.14 -17.31
C SER A 3 12.05 2.62 -17.07
N GLY A 4 11.07 2.13 -16.35
CA GLY A 4 10.84 0.71 -16.11
C GLY A 4 10.74 0.34 -14.63
N PRO A 5 10.57 -0.96 -14.31
CA PRO A 5 10.36 -1.41 -12.92
C PRO A 5 11.49 -1.09 -11.94
N SER A 6 12.72 -0.88 -12.44
CA SER A 6 13.84 -0.46 -11.60
C SER A 6 13.85 1.03 -11.27
N ASP A 7 13.12 1.85 -12.05
CA ASP A 7 12.88 3.26 -11.79
C ASP A 7 11.82 3.40 -10.70
N HIS A 8 10.66 2.79 -10.91
CA HIS A 8 9.62 2.71 -9.89
C HIS A 8 8.71 1.50 -10.08
N SER A 9 8.51 0.73 -9.01
CA SER A 9 7.52 -0.35 -8.98
C SER A 9 7.11 -0.66 -7.53
N SER A 10 5.93 -1.26 -7.35
CA SER A 10 5.45 -1.65 -6.03
C SER A 10 4.68 -2.95 -6.05
N ALA A 11 4.74 -3.67 -4.93
CA ALA A 11 3.92 -4.83 -4.67
C ALA A 11 3.32 -4.72 -3.27
N VAL A 12 2.09 -5.23 -3.07
CA VAL A 12 1.36 -5.14 -1.81
C VAL A 12 0.86 -6.51 -1.38
N ALA A 13 0.93 -6.77 -0.08
CA ALA A 13 0.32 -7.93 0.58
C ALA A 13 -0.53 -7.48 1.76
N PHE A 14 -1.54 -8.27 2.09
CA PHE A 14 -2.44 -8.03 3.22
C PHE A 14 -2.46 -9.25 4.12
N SER A 15 -2.44 -9.00 5.42
CA SER A 15 -2.64 -10.02 6.44
C SER A 15 -3.48 -9.44 7.58
N TRP A 16 -3.99 -10.27 8.47
CA TRP A 16 -4.82 -9.83 9.58
C TRP A 16 -4.80 -10.81 10.76
N ASP A 17 -5.10 -10.26 11.92
CA ASP A 17 -5.54 -11.00 13.08
C ASP A 17 -6.80 -10.34 13.68
N SER A 18 -7.32 -10.82 14.80
CA SER A 18 -8.53 -10.25 15.40
C SER A 18 -8.37 -8.81 15.87
N GLU A 19 -7.15 -8.32 16.06
CA GLU A 19 -6.86 -6.99 16.59
C GLU A 19 -6.49 -5.99 15.50
N SER A 20 -5.86 -6.44 14.40
CA SER A 20 -5.25 -5.57 13.41
C SER A 20 -5.33 -6.11 11.98
N LEU A 21 -5.42 -5.21 11.02
CA LEU A 21 -5.10 -5.43 9.62
C LEU A 21 -3.65 -4.96 9.37
N TYR A 22 -2.89 -5.78 8.67
CA TYR A 22 -1.50 -5.51 8.30
C TYR A 22 -1.40 -5.35 6.79
N ILE A 23 -0.59 -4.40 6.36
CA ILE A 23 -0.34 -4.15 4.93
C ILE A 23 1.16 -4.01 4.73
N GLY A 24 1.73 -4.95 3.98
CA GLY A 24 3.13 -4.94 3.57
C GLY A 24 3.27 -4.40 2.17
N LEU A 25 4.25 -3.52 1.93
CA LEU A 25 4.59 -3.07 0.60
C LEU A 25 6.09 -3.16 0.39
N VAL A 26 6.46 -3.68 -0.79
CA VAL A 26 7.83 -3.60 -1.29
C VAL A 26 7.81 -2.61 -2.45
N VAL A 27 8.58 -1.54 -2.33
CA VAL A 27 8.69 -0.48 -3.34
C VAL A 27 10.12 -0.44 -3.85
N THR A 28 10.31 -0.66 -5.14
CA THR A 28 11.60 -0.40 -5.81
C THR A 28 11.54 1.01 -6.38
N ASP A 29 12.56 1.80 -6.11
CA ASP A 29 12.64 3.19 -6.50
C ASP A 29 14.11 3.62 -6.56
N ASP A 30 14.57 4.10 -7.71
CA ASP A 30 15.99 4.40 -7.93
C ASP A 30 16.45 5.70 -7.24
N THR A 31 15.52 6.58 -6.86
CA THR A 31 15.83 7.86 -6.21
C THR A 31 14.83 8.20 -5.12
N HIS A 32 15.22 8.02 -3.87
CA HIS A 32 14.33 8.34 -2.76
C HIS A 32 14.26 9.84 -2.48
N GLN A 33 13.08 10.44 -2.66
CA GLN A 33 12.81 11.86 -2.42
C GLN A 33 11.54 12.09 -1.60
N ASN A 34 11.69 12.43 -0.33
CA ASN A 34 10.59 12.89 0.51
C ASN A 34 11.05 13.94 1.52
N GLY A 35 10.67 15.17 1.32
CA GLY A 35 11.00 16.29 2.22
C GLY A 35 10.22 16.31 3.54
N GLY A 36 9.56 15.23 3.93
CA GLY A 36 8.76 15.13 5.14
C GLY A 36 7.35 15.72 5.03
N SER A 37 6.81 15.84 3.82
CA SER A 37 5.53 16.50 3.53
C SER A 37 4.40 15.52 3.10
N GLY A 38 4.28 14.38 3.76
CA GLY A 38 3.17 13.45 3.53
C GLY A 38 3.18 12.84 2.12
N TRP A 39 2.13 13.08 1.31
CA TRP A 39 1.98 12.49 -0.01
C TRP A 39 2.85 13.13 -1.11
N ASN A 40 3.53 14.22 -0.81
CA ASN A 40 4.35 14.95 -1.78
C ASN A 40 5.79 14.46 -1.72
N GLY A 41 6.14 13.54 -2.59
CA GLY A 41 7.38 12.77 -2.61
C GLY A 41 7.06 11.28 -2.48
N ASP A 42 8.09 10.46 -2.29
CA ASP A 42 7.96 9.02 -2.13
C ASP A 42 7.17 8.69 -0.87
N SER A 43 6.02 8.13 -1.08
CA SER A 43 5.05 7.93 -0.01
C SER A 43 3.95 6.96 -0.42
N VAL A 44 3.21 6.48 0.57
CA VAL A 44 2.05 5.63 0.37
C VAL A 44 0.80 6.35 0.85
N GLN A 45 -0.19 6.50 -0.02
CA GLN A 45 -1.53 6.95 0.34
C GLN A 45 -2.46 5.75 0.45
N MET A 46 -3.13 5.62 1.57
CA MET A 46 -4.10 4.56 1.84
C MET A 46 -5.51 5.13 1.86
N VAL A 47 -6.39 4.55 1.05
CA VAL A 47 -7.82 4.85 1.02
C VAL A 47 -8.58 3.62 1.49
N PHE A 48 -9.36 3.77 2.55
CA PHE A 48 -10.29 2.73 2.97
C PHE A 48 -11.73 3.10 2.61
N ALA A 49 -12.48 2.10 2.20
CA ALA A 49 -13.90 2.21 1.91
C ALA A 49 -14.68 1.10 2.62
N ASN A 50 -15.99 1.29 2.75
CA ASN A 50 -16.86 0.21 3.20
C ASN A 50 -16.89 -0.96 2.20
N ALA A 51 -17.41 -2.12 2.62
CA ALA A 51 -17.49 -3.32 1.78
C ALA A 51 -18.31 -3.13 0.48
N ALA A 52 -19.24 -2.18 0.47
CA ALA A 52 -20.01 -1.84 -0.73
C ALA A 52 -19.21 -0.96 -1.73
N GLN A 53 -18.03 -0.50 -1.34
CA GLN A 53 -17.17 0.40 -2.12
C GLN A 53 -17.90 1.65 -2.63
N ASP A 54 -18.80 2.22 -1.82
CA ASP A 54 -19.55 3.42 -2.13
C ASP A 54 -19.21 4.62 -1.23
N THR A 55 -18.53 4.37 -0.12
CA THR A 55 -18.19 5.40 0.87
C THR A 55 -16.74 5.27 1.31
N VAL A 56 -15.93 6.32 1.08
CA VAL A 56 -14.59 6.41 1.66
C VAL A 56 -14.71 6.65 3.16
N THR A 57 -14.14 5.74 3.95
CA THR A 57 -14.20 5.76 5.42
C THR A 57 -12.98 6.40 6.04
N HIS A 58 -11.77 6.04 5.59
CA HIS A 58 -10.50 6.52 6.17
C HIS A 58 -9.49 6.89 5.09
N LEU A 59 -8.55 7.78 5.45
CA LEU A 59 -7.45 8.24 4.61
C LEU A 59 -6.20 8.42 5.45
N TYR A 60 -5.12 7.74 5.08
CA TYR A 60 -3.83 7.80 5.76
C TYR A 60 -2.70 7.96 4.73
N ASN A 61 -1.62 8.62 5.14
CA ASN A 61 -0.40 8.72 4.36
C ASN A 61 0.80 8.31 5.20
N TYR A 62 1.72 7.60 4.58
CA TYR A 62 2.95 7.10 5.19
C TYR A 62 4.13 7.43 4.30
N GLY A 63 5.23 7.83 4.90
CA GLY A 63 6.47 8.11 4.18
C GLY A 63 7.69 7.99 5.08
N LEU A 64 8.83 7.82 4.47
CA LEU A 64 10.14 7.95 5.08
C LEU A 64 10.77 9.21 4.52
N SER A 65 11.14 10.15 5.37
CA SER A 65 11.85 11.36 4.90
C SER A 65 13.28 11.02 4.49
N GLU A 66 13.92 11.86 3.70
CA GLU A 66 15.35 11.75 3.37
C GLU A 66 16.26 11.77 4.62
N ALA A 67 15.76 12.32 5.73
CA ALA A 67 16.46 12.31 7.01
C ALA A 67 16.27 10.98 7.79
N GLY A 68 15.44 10.06 7.27
CA GLY A 68 15.11 8.80 7.93
C GLY A 68 13.99 8.92 8.95
N ASP A 69 13.26 10.04 8.97
CA ASP A 69 12.14 10.22 9.89
C ASP A 69 10.86 9.61 9.33
N LEU A 70 10.15 8.86 10.17
CA LEU A 70 8.84 8.32 9.84
C LEU A 70 7.79 9.44 9.77
N VAL A 71 7.06 9.51 8.66
CA VAL A 71 5.98 10.47 8.43
C VAL A 71 4.64 9.72 8.39
N ILE A 72 3.74 10.02 9.32
CA ILE A 72 2.37 9.49 9.35
C ILE A 72 1.40 10.66 9.36
N MET A 73 0.48 10.69 8.41
CA MET A 73 -0.57 11.70 8.34
C MET A 73 -1.96 11.04 8.27
N ASN A 74 -2.86 11.51 9.13
CA ASN A 74 -4.27 11.14 9.10
C ASN A 74 -5.06 12.26 8.45
N GLU A 75 -5.57 12.04 7.24
CA GLU A 75 -6.45 12.98 6.58
C GLU A 75 -7.92 12.76 6.97
N LYS A 76 -8.28 11.50 7.24
CA LYS A 76 -9.63 11.12 7.68
C LYS A 76 -9.59 9.85 8.51
N GLY A 77 -10.22 9.88 9.66
CA GLY A 77 -10.30 8.76 10.61
C GLY A 77 -9.57 9.03 11.92
N PRO A 78 -9.77 8.19 12.93
CA PRO A 78 -9.02 8.27 14.18
C PRO A 78 -7.56 7.88 13.93
N GLY A 79 -6.63 8.46 14.66
CA GLY A 79 -5.24 8.03 14.64
C GLY A 79 -5.04 6.64 15.24
N GLY A 80 -3.78 6.30 15.61
CA GLY A 80 -3.44 5.05 16.28
C GLY A 80 -3.01 3.94 15.33
N THR A 81 -2.71 4.27 14.08
CA THR A 81 -2.00 3.36 13.17
C THR A 81 -0.51 3.34 13.50
N GLU A 82 0.15 2.23 13.22
CA GLU A 82 1.58 2.03 13.41
C GLU A 82 2.24 1.73 12.07
N ALA A 83 3.51 2.07 11.93
CA ALA A 83 4.28 1.76 10.73
C ALA A 83 5.76 1.53 11.07
N SER A 84 6.38 0.60 10.35
CA SER A 84 7.82 0.50 10.18
C SER A 84 8.12 0.74 8.71
N ILE A 85 9.06 1.64 8.39
CA ILE A 85 9.47 1.92 7.01
C ILE A 85 10.98 1.88 6.97
N THR A 86 11.53 0.99 6.18
CA THR A 86 12.97 0.80 6.03
C THR A 86 13.39 0.90 4.57
N ARG A 87 14.48 1.60 4.32
CA ARG A 87 15.07 1.72 3.00
C ARG A 87 16.41 1.00 2.95
N ASP A 88 16.60 0.18 1.94
CA ASP A 88 17.87 -0.42 1.56
C ASP A 88 18.37 0.27 0.28
N GLU A 89 19.42 1.06 0.40
CA GLU A 89 19.99 1.81 -0.72
C GLU A 89 20.80 0.91 -1.67
N ASP A 90 21.29 -0.24 -1.21
CA ASP A 90 22.03 -1.17 -2.06
C ASP A 90 21.09 -1.86 -3.07
N THR A 91 19.88 -2.14 -2.67
CA THR A 91 18.83 -2.73 -3.52
C THR A 91 17.84 -1.71 -4.07
N THR A 92 17.93 -0.45 -3.65
CA THR A 92 16.98 0.63 -3.98
C THR A 92 15.53 0.28 -3.61
N THR A 93 15.36 -0.44 -2.49
CA THR A 93 14.07 -0.97 -2.08
C THR A 93 13.63 -0.36 -0.76
N THR A 94 12.37 0.04 -0.67
CA THR A 94 11.73 0.49 0.57
C THR A 94 10.66 -0.53 0.98
N LEU A 95 10.79 -1.08 2.19
CA LEU A 95 9.78 -1.92 2.83
C LEU A 95 8.89 -1.04 3.70
N TYR A 96 7.58 -1.11 3.49
CA TYR A 96 6.57 -0.53 4.36
C TYR A 96 5.83 -1.67 5.06
N GLU A 97 5.79 -1.62 6.37
CA GLU A 97 4.97 -2.48 7.21
C GLU A 97 3.98 -1.59 7.97
N LEU A 98 2.71 -1.69 7.61
CA LEU A 98 1.66 -0.82 8.13
C LEU A 98 0.68 -1.65 8.97
N LYS A 99 0.36 -1.17 10.16
CA LYS A 99 -0.60 -1.82 11.07
C LYS A 99 -1.77 -0.89 11.36
N PHE A 100 -2.94 -1.42 11.15
CA PHE A 100 -4.22 -0.74 11.40
C PHE A 100 -4.98 -1.48 12.49
N PRO A 101 -4.85 -1.10 13.77
CA PRO A 101 -5.69 -1.62 14.82
C PRO A 101 -7.18 -1.46 14.47
N ALA A 102 -8.02 -2.40 14.84
CA ALA A 102 -9.45 -2.38 14.52
C ALA A 102 -10.11 -1.03 14.88
N ALA A 103 -9.75 -0.46 16.02
CA ALA A 103 -10.23 0.85 16.46
C ALA A 103 -9.84 2.00 15.51
N SER A 104 -8.70 1.91 14.80
CA SER A 104 -8.29 2.92 13.82
C SER A 104 -9.18 2.93 12.58
N LEU A 105 -9.86 1.82 12.30
CA LEU A 105 -10.85 1.69 11.22
C LEU A 105 -12.30 1.74 11.73
N GLY A 106 -12.51 2.09 13.02
CA GLY A 106 -13.83 2.20 13.62
C GLY A 106 -14.50 0.84 13.89
N LEU A 107 -13.72 -0.22 13.99
CA LEU A 107 -14.15 -1.59 14.27
C LEU A 107 -13.84 -1.98 15.72
N GLU A 108 -14.58 -2.93 16.27
CA GLU A 108 -14.27 -3.55 17.58
C GLU A 108 -13.22 -4.67 17.45
N ALA A 109 -13.32 -5.45 16.38
CA ALA A 109 -12.39 -6.52 16.02
C ALA A 109 -12.50 -6.84 14.53
N PHE A 110 -11.53 -7.59 14.02
CA PHE A 110 -11.61 -8.21 12.71
C PHE A 110 -12.11 -9.64 12.82
N GLU A 111 -12.92 -10.07 11.87
CA GLU A 111 -13.50 -11.43 11.83
C GLU A 111 -13.42 -12.01 10.42
N THR A 112 -13.28 -13.34 10.34
CA THR A 112 -13.32 -14.06 9.05
C THR A 112 -14.61 -13.74 8.29
N GLY A 113 -14.49 -13.45 7.00
CA GLY A 113 -15.58 -13.10 6.10
C GLY A 113 -15.88 -11.61 6.04
N MET A 114 -15.25 -10.77 6.86
CA MET A 114 -15.31 -9.32 6.67
C MET A 114 -14.65 -8.93 5.35
N SER A 115 -15.20 -7.89 4.71
CA SER A 115 -14.61 -7.30 3.51
C SER A 115 -14.46 -5.79 3.67
N ILE A 116 -13.36 -5.25 3.18
CA ILE A 116 -12.98 -3.84 3.30
C ILE A 116 -12.49 -3.36 1.94
N GLY A 117 -12.99 -2.22 1.48
CA GLY A 117 -12.43 -1.56 0.32
C GLY A 117 -11.08 -0.94 0.67
N VAL A 118 -10.04 -1.24 -0.09
CA VAL A 118 -8.69 -0.71 0.12
C VAL A 118 -8.12 -0.21 -1.20
N GLY A 119 -7.56 0.98 -1.19
CA GLY A 119 -6.78 1.54 -2.29
C GLY A 119 -5.40 1.94 -1.78
N VAL A 120 -4.37 1.45 -2.43
CA VAL A 120 -2.97 1.73 -2.14
C VAL A 120 -2.38 2.50 -3.31
N CYS A 121 -1.96 3.73 -3.07
CA CYS A 121 -1.27 4.55 -4.05
C CYS A 121 0.16 4.82 -3.55
N VAL A 122 1.13 4.34 -4.29
CA VAL A 122 2.55 4.58 -4.02
C VAL A 122 3.01 5.70 -4.94
N ASN A 123 3.39 6.82 -4.36
CA ASN A 123 3.87 7.99 -5.09
C ASN A 123 5.37 7.85 -5.37
N ASP A 124 5.76 8.26 -6.55
CA ASP A 124 7.13 8.41 -7.00
C ASP A 124 7.49 9.91 -7.01
N GLY A 125 8.44 10.28 -6.17
CA GLY A 125 8.80 11.67 -5.87
C GLY A 125 9.88 12.28 -6.74
N ASP A 126 10.49 11.56 -7.63
CA ASP A 126 11.60 11.95 -8.48
C ASP A 126 11.33 13.21 -9.29
N THR A 127 11.71 14.35 -8.82
CA THR A 127 11.64 15.59 -9.58
C THR A 127 13.02 16.23 -9.68
N GLU A 128 13.32 16.86 -10.80
CA GLU A 128 14.57 17.62 -11.00
C GLU A 128 14.67 18.83 -10.06
N GLU A 129 13.56 19.24 -9.44
CA GLU A 129 13.47 20.41 -8.58
C GLU A 129 13.65 20.10 -7.08
N GLY A 130 14.00 18.87 -6.73
CA GLY A 130 14.22 18.43 -5.34
C GLY A 130 12.94 18.14 -4.56
N GLN A 131 13.06 17.74 -3.38
CA GLN A 131 12.27 17.23 -2.25
C GLN A 131 10.74 17.39 -2.26
N GLY A 132 10.11 17.66 -3.33
CA GLY A 132 8.67 17.80 -3.42
C GLY A 132 8.22 17.54 -4.83
N GLY A 133 7.04 17.02 -4.96
CA GLY A 133 6.45 16.74 -6.24
C GLY A 133 6.17 15.27 -6.42
N GLN A 134 5.61 14.97 -7.54
CA GLN A 134 5.11 13.64 -7.87
C GLN A 134 5.39 13.40 -9.35
N LYS A 135 6.30 12.50 -9.64
CA LYS A 135 6.63 12.06 -10.99
C LYS A 135 5.55 11.15 -11.55
N GLY A 136 5.05 10.26 -10.69
CA GLY A 136 4.00 9.33 -11.00
C GLY A 136 3.53 8.55 -9.77
N TRP A 137 2.83 7.47 -10.00
CA TRP A 137 2.36 6.58 -8.94
C TRP A 137 2.16 5.16 -9.45
N SER A 138 2.27 4.20 -8.55
CA SER A 138 1.93 2.80 -8.73
C SER A 138 1.02 2.34 -7.59
N GLY A 139 0.83 1.05 -7.41
CA GLY A 139 0.12 0.48 -6.27
C GLY A 139 -1.00 -0.48 -6.67
N TRP A 140 -1.89 -0.76 -5.74
CA TRP A 140 -3.07 -1.61 -5.92
C TRP A 140 -4.34 -0.78 -5.67
N GLY A 141 -5.14 -0.54 -6.71
CA GLY A 141 -6.25 0.42 -6.69
C GLY A 141 -5.83 1.87 -6.48
N PRO A 142 -4.75 2.37 -7.12
CA PRO A 142 -4.20 3.71 -6.86
C PRO A 142 -5.20 4.82 -7.20
N TYR A 143 -6.11 4.58 -8.13
CA TYR A 143 -7.16 5.53 -8.50
C TYR A 143 -8.17 5.84 -7.39
N ALA A 144 -8.18 5.05 -6.33
CA ALA A 144 -8.93 5.40 -5.13
C ALA A 144 -8.39 6.67 -4.45
N ALA A 145 -7.09 6.97 -4.62
CA ALA A 145 -6.41 8.13 -4.05
C ALA A 145 -6.20 9.28 -5.05
N VAL A 146 -5.95 8.94 -6.33
CA VAL A 146 -5.58 9.91 -7.37
C VAL A 146 -6.83 10.54 -8.00
N TYR A 147 -6.73 11.82 -8.36
CA TYR A 147 -7.85 12.61 -8.95
C TYR A 147 -9.11 12.73 -8.09
N GLY A 148 -8.98 12.54 -6.81
CA GLY A 148 -10.06 12.57 -5.84
C GLY A 148 -10.07 11.30 -5.01
N LYS A 149 -10.85 11.28 -3.96
CA LYS A 149 -10.93 10.11 -3.07
C LYS A 149 -12.17 9.31 -3.45
N THR A 150 -11.98 8.20 -4.17
CA THR A 150 -13.05 7.46 -4.86
C THR A 150 -13.20 6.05 -4.30
N ALA A 151 -14.26 5.79 -3.56
CA ALA A 151 -14.52 4.49 -2.94
C ALA A 151 -14.65 3.35 -3.96
N SER A 152 -15.33 3.59 -5.09
CA SER A 152 -15.54 2.58 -6.13
C SER A 152 -14.28 2.21 -6.93
N ALA A 153 -13.16 2.91 -6.70
CA ALA A 153 -11.86 2.57 -7.29
C ALA A 153 -10.95 1.80 -6.33
N THR A 154 -11.42 1.48 -5.12
CA THR A 154 -10.71 0.57 -4.20
C THR A 154 -10.82 -0.87 -4.70
N GLY A 155 -9.84 -1.70 -4.39
CA GLY A 155 -10.00 -3.15 -4.43
C GLY A 155 -10.76 -3.64 -3.19
N LEU A 156 -11.25 -4.87 -3.21
CA LEU A 156 -11.96 -5.48 -2.09
C LEU A 156 -11.05 -6.53 -1.43
N VAL A 157 -10.65 -6.27 -0.20
CA VAL A 157 -9.91 -7.21 0.65
C VAL A 157 -10.91 -7.99 1.49
N THR A 158 -10.90 -9.31 1.39
CA THR A 158 -11.72 -10.21 2.20
C THR A 158 -10.83 -10.95 3.19
N LEU A 159 -11.22 -10.93 4.46
CA LEU A 159 -10.51 -11.60 5.54
C LEU A 159 -10.88 -13.08 5.55
N VAL A 160 -9.93 -13.94 5.21
CA VAL A 160 -10.12 -15.40 5.21
C VAL A 160 -9.36 -16.02 6.38
N GLY A 161 -9.76 -17.23 6.79
CA GLY A 161 -9.03 -18.00 7.81
C GLY A 161 -7.67 -18.49 7.30
N GLU A 162 -6.98 -19.31 8.10
CA GLU A 162 -5.75 -19.98 7.65
C GLU A 162 -5.97 -20.61 6.27
N ALA A 163 -5.04 -20.35 5.35
CA ALA A 163 -5.16 -20.82 4.00
C ALA A 163 -5.40 -22.33 3.94
N PRO A 164 -6.45 -22.81 3.30
CA PRO A 164 -6.43 -24.18 2.83
C PRO A 164 -5.31 -24.24 1.80
N GLY A 165 -4.27 -25.04 2.03
CA GLY A 165 -3.19 -25.24 1.08
C GLY A 165 -3.72 -25.68 -0.27
N GLY A 166 -3.99 -24.72 -1.12
CA GLY A 166 -4.56 -24.86 -2.45
C GLY A 166 -4.06 -23.72 -3.33
N ASP A 167 -3.71 -24.10 -4.55
CA ASP A 167 -3.24 -23.22 -5.61
C ASP A 167 -4.32 -22.15 -5.92
N LEU A 168 -4.18 -20.96 -5.34
CA LEU A 168 -5.04 -19.82 -5.65
C LEU A 168 -4.49 -19.17 -6.93
N THR A 169 -4.97 -19.61 -8.07
CA THR A 169 -4.79 -18.89 -9.34
C THR A 169 -5.70 -17.66 -9.34
N LEU A 170 -5.18 -16.55 -8.84
CA LEU A 170 -5.84 -15.26 -8.96
C LEU A 170 -5.43 -14.61 -10.28
N SER A 171 -6.41 -14.09 -11.03
CA SER A 171 -6.09 -13.33 -12.24
C SER A 171 -5.61 -11.95 -11.87
N ASP A 172 -4.58 -11.45 -12.57
CA ASP A 172 -4.00 -10.10 -12.35
C ASP A 172 -4.99 -8.95 -12.60
N GLU A 173 -6.17 -9.25 -13.15
CA GLU A 173 -7.25 -8.29 -13.41
C GLU A 173 -8.24 -8.18 -12.25
N ASP A 174 -8.19 -9.08 -11.27
CA ASP A 174 -9.12 -9.06 -10.14
C ASP A 174 -8.66 -8.10 -9.05
N MET A 175 -9.46 -7.04 -8.84
CA MET A 175 -9.33 -6.11 -7.71
C MET A 175 -9.87 -6.72 -6.42
N THR A 176 -9.62 -8.00 -6.19
CA THR A 176 -9.97 -8.73 -4.98
C THR A 176 -8.71 -9.33 -4.35
N TYR A 177 -8.68 -9.40 -3.04
CA TYR A 177 -7.61 -9.98 -2.27
C TYR A 177 -8.18 -10.73 -1.07
N ASP A 178 -7.80 -11.98 -0.93
CA ASP A 178 -8.14 -12.81 0.23
C ASP A 178 -7.00 -12.71 1.25
N ALA A 179 -7.15 -11.81 2.23
CA ALA A 179 -6.16 -11.63 3.28
C ALA A 179 -6.17 -12.82 4.25
N GLN A 180 -5.04 -13.48 4.35
CA GLN A 180 -4.84 -14.60 5.26
C GLN A 180 -4.57 -14.11 6.68
N GLY A 181 -5.02 -14.87 7.66
CA GLY A 181 -4.80 -14.58 9.07
C GLY A 181 -3.36 -14.91 9.48
N ALA A 182 -2.56 -13.89 9.77
CA ALA A 182 -1.26 -14.01 10.42
C ALA A 182 -0.92 -12.71 11.15
N THR A 183 -0.31 -12.83 12.32
CA THR A 183 0.20 -11.66 13.05
C THR A 183 1.55 -11.27 12.49
N ILE A 184 1.70 -10.01 12.13
CA ILE A 184 2.93 -9.43 11.58
C ILE A 184 3.63 -8.59 12.65
N VAL A 185 4.94 -8.70 12.73
CA VAL A 185 5.79 -7.84 13.57
C VAL A 185 6.34 -6.71 12.70
N LEU A 186 6.18 -5.47 13.15
CA LEU A 186 6.69 -4.30 12.43
C LEU A 186 8.14 -4.05 12.86
N ASP A 187 9.10 -4.74 12.26
CA ASP A 187 10.51 -4.66 12.63
C ASP A 187 11.46 -4.28 11.47
N GLY A 188 10.91 -4.12 10.28
CA GLY A 188 11.68 -3.82 9.06
C GLY A 188 12.28 -5.06 8.40
N ASP A 189 11.86 -6.26 8.81
CA ASP A 189 12.24 -7.54 8.19
C ASP A 189 11.05 -8.12 7.42
N ALA A 190 11.24 -8.42 6.15
CA ALA A 190 10.18 -8.98 5.30
C ALA A 190 9.89 -10.47 5.55
N SER A 191 10.55 -11.12 6.52
CA SER A 191 10.42 -12.56 6.75
C SER A 191 9.00 -13.00 7.13
N ASP A 192 8.27 -12.17 7.87
CA ASP A 192 6.87 -12.44 8.27
C ASP A 192 5.91 -12.46 7.08
N TRP A 193 6.32 -11.83 5.98
CA TRP A 193 5.54 -11.70 4.75
C TRP A 193 5.86 -12.81 3.72
N SER A 194 6.86 -13.65 3.98
CA SER A 194 7.40 -14.60 3.00
C SER A 194 6.39 -15.63 2.49
N ASP A 195 5.38 -15.97 3.29
CA ASP A 195 4.34 -16.93 2.93
C ASP A 195 3.07 -16.27 2.36
N LEU A 196 3.07 -14.92 2.21
CA LEU A 196 1.94 -14.17 1.72
C LEU A 196 2.11 -13.82 0.24
N GLU A 197 0.99 -13.78 -0.48
CA GLU A 197 0.98 -13.37 -1.87
C GLU A 197 1.12 -11.85 -1.99
N PHE A 198 2.12 -11.38 -2.73
CA PHE A 198 2.25 -9.99 -3.11
C PHE A 198 1.60 -9.76 -4.46
N LYS A 199 0.69 -8.80 -4.52
CA LYS A 199 0.06 -8.34 -5.77
C LYS A 199 0.63 -7.02 -6.20
N SER A 200 0.93 -6.92 -7.47
CA SER A 200 1.33 -5.70 -8.13
C SER A 200 0.33 -5.36 -9.21
N GLN A 201 -0.37 -4.25 -9.07
CA GLN A 201 -1.00 -3.60 -10.20
C GLN A 201 -0.14 -2.40 -10.58
N ILE A 202 0.58 -2.52 -11.67
CA ILE A 202 1.32 -1.40 -12.19
C ILE A 202 0.57 -0.82 -13.37
N PRO A 203 -0.19 0.24 -13.17
CA PRO A 203 -0.09 1.32 -14.10
C PRO A 203 0.78 2.40 -13.48
N PHE A 204 2.01 2.55 -13.94
CA PHE A 204 2.66 3.82 -13.78
C PHE A 204 1.99 4.79 -14.74
N GLU A 205 1.27 5.77 -14.23
CA GLU A 205 0.62 6.78 -15.05
C GLU A 205 1.04 8.18 -14.63
N LYS A 206 1.58 8.91 -15.59
CA LYS A 206 1.58 10.36 -15.55
C LYS A 206 1.22 10.88 -16.93
N GLY A 207 0.16 11.68 -17.01
CA GLY A 207 -0.24 12.31 -18.26
C GLY A 207 -1.03 11.42 -19.23
N GLY A 208 -1.65 10.35 -18.78
CA GLY A 208 -2.64 9.57 -19.55
C GLY A 208 -2.06 8.46 -20.43
N GLU A 209 -0.83 8.05 -20.21
CA GLU A 209 -0.25 6.86 -20.86
C GLU A 209 -0.12 5.72 -19.84
N LEU A 210 -0.87 4.65 -20.07
CA LEU A 210 -0.86 3.44 -19.23
C LEU A 210 0.27 2.52 -19.69
N VAL A 211 1.22 2.23 -18.80
CA VAL A 211 2.26 1.22 -19.05
C VAL A 211 2.00 0.03 -18.14
N LEU A 212 1.49 -1.05 -18.70
CA LEU A 212 1.30 -2.31 -17.98
C LEU A 212 2.64 -3.06 -17.92
N SER A 213 3.12 -3.35 -16.73
CA SER A 213 4.22 -4.29 -16.51
C SER A 213 3.82 -5.33 -15.47
N LEU A 214 3.92 -6.60 -15.84
CA LEU A 214 3.80 -7.74 -14.94
C LEU A 214 5.17 -7.97 -14.28
N ILE A 215 5.22 -7.87 -12.97
CA ILE A 215 6.39 -8.34 -12.19
C ILE A 215 5.96 -9.58 -11.43
N HIS A 216 6.58 -10.71 -11.75
CA HIS A 216 6.63 -11.86 -10.87
C HIS A 216 7.87 -11.69 -9.98
N ILE A 217 7.65 -11.56 -8.68
CA ILE A 217 8.70 -11.65 -7.67
C ILE A 217 8.87 -13.11 -7.27
#